data_1426526ab9785aa8f80b704fb9c969d6
#
_entry.id   1426526ab9785aa8f80b704fb9c969d6
#
_cell.length_a   1.000
_cell.length_b   1.000
_cell.length_c   1.000
_cell.angle_alpha   90.00
_cell.angle_beta   90.00
_cell.angle_gamma   90.00
#
_symmetry.space_group_name_H-M   'P 1'
#
loop_
_entity.id
_entity.type
_entity.pdbx_description
1 polymer ?
#
loop_
_entity_poly.entity_id
_entity_poly.type
_entity_poly.pdbx_seq_one_letter_code
_entity_poly.pdbx_strand_id
1 'polypeptide(L)'
;HPIQVACMAYGCAQCGFCSPGFIISAKVLLDNNPSPTREEVRDWFNKQRNLCRCTGYKPLIDATMAAAAVMRGEMTKEDLVFKQTGDSIVGTNYIRPSAAQKVTGTWDFGADDALKMPSGTLRLALTQAKVSHANILNIDTAEAESMPGVVRVITAKDIKAAGGTNKINGLVMLPKHNKTDGFERPVLCDEKIFQFGDAIAIVAADTEEHARAAAEAVKVEIEELPAYMNAMDAIAPDAAEIHPGIPNAFFETNCIKGPDFDWDSIPDSQQVEIESYCSRQPHLHLEPDCGYGYIDEDGMITVHSKSIGIHLHMPMIADGIGVPMENLRIVQNHAGGTFGYKFSPTNEALIGAAVKILERPVSLVFNQFQNITYTGKRSPAFMNIKLAADENGK
;
A
#
# COMPACT_ATOMS: atom_id res chain seq x y z
N HIS A 1 -25.09 5.98 -18.76
CA HIS A 1 -24.43 6.19 -20.06
C HIS A 1 -23.88 4.86 -20.59
N PRO A 2 -23.86 4.61 -21.96
CA PRO A 2 -23.33 3.36 -22.53
C PRO A 2 -21.93 2.97 -22.04
N ILE A 3 -21.02 3.93 -21.87
CA ILE A 3 -19.67 3.69 -21.36
C ILE A 3 -19.70 3.11 -19.95
N GLN A 4 -20.57 3.59 -19.07
CA GLN A 4 -20.70 3.08 -17.71
C GLN A 4 -21.24 1.64 -17.72
N VAL A 5 -22.27 1.36 -18.53
CA VAL A 5 -22.82 0.01 -18.68
C VAL A 5 -21.78 -0.96 -19.22
N ALA A 6 -21.06 -0.58 -20.28
CA ALA A 6 -19.98 -1.38 -20.84
C ALA A 6 -18.85 -1.61 -19.82
N CYS A 7 -18.48 -0.59 -19.04
CA CYS A 7 -17.45 -0.71 -18.02
C CYS A 7 -17.84 -1.73 -16.93
N MET A 8 -19.11 -1.77 -16.52
CA MET A 8 -19.60 -2.80 -15.61
C MET A 8 -19.57 -4.20 -16.24
N ALA A 9 -20.07 -4.32 -17.46
CA ALA A 9 -20.20 -5.60 -18.16
C ALA A 9 -18.83 -6.26 -18.46
N TYR A 10 -17.84 -5.46 -18.83
CA TYR A 10 -16.49 -5.93 -19.13
C TYR A 10 -15.56 -6.01 -17.91
N GLY A 11 -16.07 -5.77 -16.70
CA GLY A 11 -15.29 -5.88 -15.46
C GLY A 11 -14.17 -4.84 -15.31
N CYS A 12 -14.33 -3.65 -15.91
CA CYS A 12 -13.34 -2.57 -15.85
C CYS A 12 -13.18 -2.00 -14.45
N ALA A 13 -14.25 -1.98 -13.64
CA ALA A 13 -14.25 -1.44 -12.30
C ALA A 13 -13.84 -2.50 -11.27
N GLN A 14 -12.54 -2.80 -11.16
CA GLN A 14 -12.02 -3.71 -10.13
C GLN A 14 -11.95 -2.97 -8.78
N CYS A 15 -10.85 -2.31 -8.42
CA CYS A 15 -10.85 -1.45 -7.25
C CYS A 15 -11.74 -0.22 -7.45
N GLY A 16 -11.80 0.30 -8.67
CA GLY A 16 -12.71 1.39 -9.06
C GLY A 16 -12.12 2.79 -8.95
N PHE A 17 -10.96 2.95 -8.30
CA PHE A 17 -10.36 4.27 -8.05
C PHE A 17 -10.09 5.07 -9.34
N CYS A 18 -9.61 4.40 -10.39
CA CYS A 18 -9.37 5.04 -11.69
C CYS A 18 -10.59 5.11 -12.60
N SER A 19 -11.70 4.41 -12.28
CA SER A 19 -12.82 4.23 -13.20
C SER A 19 -13.48 5.52 -13.65
N PRO A 20 -13.77 6.51 -12.78
CA PRO A 20 -14.36 7.78 -13.23
C PRO A 20 -13.50 8.50 -14.26
N GLY A 21 -12.18 8.55 -14.04
CA GLY A 21 -11.24 9.18 -14.97
C GLY A 21 -11.21 8.50 -16.35
N PHE A 22 -11.21 7.16 -16.40
CA PHE A 22 -11.30 6.43 -17.68
C PHE A 22 -12.63 6.64 -18.38
N ILE A 23 -13.75 6.68 -17.64
CA ILE A 23 -15.08 6.88 -18.21
C ILE A 23 -15.20 8.27 -18.85
N ILE A 24 -14.76 9.33 -18.16
CA ILE A 24 -14.75 10.69 -18.71
C ILE A 24 -13.82 10.78 -19.92
N SER A 25 -12.62 10.20 -19.81
CA SER A 25 -11.66 10.17 -20.92
C SER A 25 -12.22 9.45 -22.15
N ALA A 26 -12.86 8.29 -21.96
CA ALA A 26 -13.53 7.56 -23.03
C ALA A 26 -14.72 8.36 -23.63
N LYS A 27 -15.47 9.09 -22.78
CA LYS A 27 -16.56 9.95 -23.24
C LYS A 27 -16.04 11.03 -24.20
N VAL A 28 -14.99 11.72 -23.82
CA VAL A 28 -14.37 12.76 -24.67
C VAL A 28 -13.86 12.16 -26.00
N LEU A 29 -13.23 10.98 -25.94
CA LEU A 29 -12.80 10.29 -27.16
C LEU A 29 -13.99 10.02 -28.10
N LEU A 30 -15.03 9.37 -27.58
CA LEU A 30 -16.17 8.94 -28.41
C LEU A 30 -17.03 10.08 -28.91
N ASP A 31 -17.06 11.24 -28.26
CA ASP A 31 -17.68 12.45 -28.75
C ASP A 31 -16.96 13.04 -29.98
N ASN A 32 -15.64 12.88 -30.03
CA ASN A 32 -14.80 13.40 -31.12
C ASN A 32 -14.53 12.35 -32.21
N ASN A 33 -14.51 11.08 -31.87
CA ASN A 33 -14.33 9.95 -32.79
C ASN A 33 -15.30 8.82 -32.41
N PRO A 34 -16.48 8.76 -33.02
CA PRO A 34 -17.50 7.74 -32.75
C PRO A 34 -17.11 6.32 -33.18
N SER A 35 -16.09 6.17 -34.02
CA SER A 35 -15.64 4.88 -34.57
C SER A 35 -14.14 4.67 -34.40
N PRO A 36 -13.60 4.74 -33.15
CA PRO A 36 -12.16 4.57 -32.96
C PRO A 36 -11.74 3.12 -33.20
N THR A 37 -10.52 2.94 -33.65
CA THR A 37 -9.82 1.64 -33.58
C THR A 37 -9.37 1.34 -32.16
N ARG A 38 -9.07 0.07 -31.87
CA ARG A 38 -8.53 -0.34 -30.56
C ARG A 38 -7.19 0.36 -30.23
N GLU A 39 -6.39 0.60 -31.24
CA GLU A 39 -5.11 1.29 -31.12
C GLU A 39 -5.33 2.77 -30.76
N GLU A 40 -6.23 3.45 -31.42
CA GLU A 40 -6.58 4.83 -31.09
C GLU A 40 -7.12 4.97 -29.67
N VAL A 41 -7.95 4.01 -29.19
CA VAL A 41 -8.42 4.01 -27.80
C VAL A 41 -7.24 3.87 -26.82
N ARG A 42 -6.30 2.93 -27.08
CA ARG A 42 -5.10 2.73 -26.27
C ARG A 42 -4.24 3.98 -26.24
N ASP A 43 -3.97 4.56 -27.40
CA ASP A 43 -3.12 5.74 -27.54
C ASP A 43 -3.75 6.96 -26.91
N TRP A 44 -5.08 7.08 -26.98
CA TRP A 44 -5.82 8.12 -26.28
C TRP A 44 -5.60 8.03 -24.78
N PHE A 45 -5.81 6.86 -24.18
CA PHE A 45 -5.60 6.67 -22.74
C PHE A 45 -4.15 6.95 -22.33
N ASN A 46 -3.17 6.55 -23.14
CA ASN A 46 -1.77 6.87 -22.92
C ASN A 46 -1.52 8.38 -22.97
N LYS A 47 -2.04 9.07 -23.99
CA LYS A 47 -1.91 10.52 -24.18
C LYS A 47 -2.54 11.29 -23.02
N GLN A 48 -3.69 10.82 -22.52
CA GLN A 48 -4.39 11.43 -21.37
C GLN A 48 -3.79 10.99 -20.02
N ARG A 49 -2.73 10.16 -20.01
CA ARG A 49 -2.08 9.63 -18.82
C ARG A 49 -3.04 8.89 -17.86
N ASN A 50 -4.03 8.21 -18.42
CA ASN A 50 -4.92 7.36 -17.65
C ASN A 50 -4.17 6.12 -17.15
N LEU A 51 -4.08 5.94 -15.84
CA LEU A 51 -3.37 4.83 -15.21
C LEU A 51 -4.33 3.89 -14.49
N CYS A 52 -4.10 2.59 -14.65
CA CYS A 52 -4.75 1.53 -13.89
C CYS A 52 -3.74 0.46 -13.49
N ARG A 53 -3.74 0.04 -12.22
CA ARG A 53 -2.87 -1.03 -11.74
C ARG A 53 -3.57 -2.39 -11.72
N CYS A 54 -4.92 -2.41 -11.80
CA CYS A 54 -5.74 -3.62 -11.58
C CYS A 54 -6.03 -4.40 -12.86
N THR A 55 -6.39 -3.71 -13.96
CA THR A 55 -7.13 -4.30 -15.08
C THR A 55 -6.24 -4.84 -16.20
N GLY A 56 -5.00 -4.41 -16.30
CA GLY A 56 -4.15 -4.67 -17.47
C GLY A 56 -4.65 -3.96 -18.74
N TYR A 57 -5.54 -2.98 -18.61
CA TYR A 57 -6.10 -2.10 -19.66
C TYR A 57 -7.01 -2.78 -20.69
N LYS A 58 -6.86 -4.06 -20.98
CA LYS A 58 -7.66 -4.78 -22.01
C LYS A 58 -9.17 -4.62 -21.79
N PRO A 59 -9.74 -4.84 -20.59
CA PRO A 59 -11.17 -4.63 -20.35
C PRO A 59 -11.62 -3.19 -20.58
N LEU A 60 -10.78 -2.20 -20.29
CA LEU A 60 -11.09 -0.79 -20.50
C LEU A 60 -11.21 -0.44 -21.98
N ILE A 61 -10.31 -0.98 -22.81
CA ILE A 61 -10.36 -0.83 -24.27
C ILE A 61 -11.58 -1.56 -24.83
N ASP A 62 -11.82 -2.80 -24.41
CA ASP A 62 -12.98 -3.61 -24.85
C ASP A 62 -14.30 -2.91 -24.53
N ALA A 63 -14.44 -2.39 -23.31
CA ALA A 63 -15.63 -1.65 -22.89
C ALA A 63 -15.83 -0.36 -23.71
N THR A 64 -14.77 0.36 -24.02
CA THR A 64 -14.84 1.57 -24.85
C THR A 64 -15.30 1.25 -26.26
N MET A 65 -14.78 0.17 -26.86
CA MET A 65 -15.20 -0.29 -28.19
C MET A 65 -16.67 -0.71 -28.19
N ALA A 66 -17.11 -1.48 -27.17
CA ALA A 66 -18.50 -1.88 -27.03
C ALA A 66 -19.46 -0.69 -26.82
N ALA A 67 -19.05 0.28 -25.99
CA ALA A 67 -19.79 1.51 -25.81
C ALA A 67 -19.92 2.32 -27.11
N ALA A 68 -18.86 2.36 -27.93
CA ALA A 68 -18.90 3.01 -29.24
C ALA A 68 -19.93 2.33 -30.17
N ALA A 69 -19.97 0.99 -30.19
CA ALA A 69 -20.96 0.24 -30.96
C ALA A 69 -22.42 0.55 -30.52
N VAL A 70 -22.64 0.64 -29.19
CA VAL A 70 -23.96 1.05 -28.67
C VAL A 70 -24.31 2.48 -29.09
N MET A 71 -23.34 3.41 -29.02
CA MET A 71 -23.60 4.82 -29.42
C MET A 71 -23.88 5.01 -30.91
N ARG A 72 -23.37 4.11 -31.77
CA ARG A 72 -23.67 4.08 -33.20
C ARG A 72 -24.94 3.30 -33.53
N GLY A 73 -25.61 2.69 -32.55
CA GLY A 73 -26.82 1.89 -32.77
C GLY A 73 -26.59 0.49 -33.33
N GLU A 74 -25.36 0.00 -33.32
CA GLU A 74 -24.98 -1.38 -33.75
C GLU A 74 -25.30 -2.43 -32.67
N MET A 75 -25.45 -1.99 -31.43
CA MET A 75 -25.80 -2.79 -30.25
C MET A 75 -26.75 -2.00 -29.36
N THR A 76 -27.44 -2.71 -28.44
CA THR A 76 -28.21 -2.08 -27.36
C THR A 76 -27.43 -2.18 -26.03
N LYS A 77 -27.86 -1.40 -25.03
CA LYS A 77 -27.27 -1.53 -23.67
C LYS A 77 -27.60 -2.89 -23.06
N GLU A 78 -28.74 -3.44 -23.39
CA GLU A 78 -29.25 -4.73 -22.94
C GLU A 78 -28.39 -5.90 -23.44
N ASP A 79 -27.76 -5.73 -24.62
CA ASP A 79 -26.83 -6.73 -25.16
C ASP A 79 -25.51 -6.80 -24.38
N LEU A 80 -25.14 -5.73 -23.67
CA LEU A 80 -23.95 -5.68 -22.81
C LEU A 80 -24.19 -6.34 -21.45
N VAL A 81 -25.44 -6.37 -20.97
CA VAL A 81 -25.74 -6.84 -19.63
C VAL A 81 -25.68 -8.36 -19.59
N PHE A 82 -24.96 -8.88 -18.62
CA PHE A 82 -24.91 -10.32 -18.37
C PHE A 82 -26.32 -10.88 -18.17
N LYS A 83 -26.64 -11.91 -18.93
CA LYS A 83 -27.86 -12.69 -18.77
C LYS A 83 -27.49 -14.06 -18.24
N GLN A 84 -27.98 -14.41 -17.05
CA GLN A 84 -27.75 -15.73 -16.48
C GLN A 84 -28.44 -16.79 -17.35
N THR A 85 -27.65 -17.79 -17.76
CA THR A 85 -28.15 -18.98 -18.45
C THR A 85 -27.85 -20.18 -17.57
N GLY A 86 -28.90 -20.84 -17.05
CA GLY A 86 -28.79 -21.97 -16.14
C GLY A 86 -28.75 -21.57 -14.65
N ASP A 87 -28.59 -22.56 -13.79
CA ASP A 87 -28.75 -22.42 -12.33
C ASP A 87 -27.45 -22.03 -11.59
N SER A 88 -26.29 -22.07 -12.25
CA SER A 88 -25.00 -21.78 -11.64
C SER A 88 -24.49 -20.38 -11.99
N ILE A 89 -24.02 -19.66 -10.98
CA ILE A 89 -23.30 -18.39 -11.14
C ILE A 89 -21.79 -18.64 -11.36
N VAL A 90 -21.29 -19.79 -10.89
CA VAL A 90 -19.88 -20.16 -11.02
C VAL A 90 -19.51 -20.34 -12.51
N GLY A 91 -18.44 -19.71 -12.94
CA GLY A 91 -17.99 -19.72 -14.34
C GLY A 91 -18.70 -18.72 -15.25
N THR A 92 -19.51 -17.82 -14.71
CA THR A 92 -20.23 -16.77 -15.46
C THR A 92 -19.62 -15.38 -15.26
N ASN A 93 -19.93 -14.46 -16.19
CA ASN A 93 -19.48 -13.06 -16.12
C ASN A 93 -20.46 -12.19 -15.30
N TYR A 94 -20.80 -12.62 -14.08
CA TYR A 94 -21.69 -11.85 -13.23
C TYR A 94 -21.13 -10.47 -12.91
N ILE A 95 -21.96 -9.44 -13.02
CA ILE A 95 -21.54 -8.06 -12.74
C ILE A 95 -21.29 -7.91 -11.24
N ARG A 96 -20.12 -7.37 -10.88
CA ARG A 96 -19.77 -7.08 -9.48
C ARG A 96 -20.80 -6.16 -8.84
N PRO A 97 -21.36 -6.47 -7.66
CA PRO A 97 -22.38 -5.65 -7.00
C PRO A 97 -21.95 -4.19 -6.78
N SER A 98 -20.68 -3.94 -6.47
CA SER A 98 -20.14 -2.59 -6.26
C SER A 98 -19.82 -1.82 -7.56
N ALA A 99 -19.98 -2.42 -8.73
CA ALA A 99 -19.57 -1.80 -9.99
C ALA A 99 -20.34 -0.52 -10.31
N ALA A 100 -21.65 -0.50 -10.05
CA ALA A 100 -22.50 0.65 -10.32
C ALA A 100 -22.02 1.93 -9.62
N GLN A 101 -21.75 1.85 -8.32
CA GLN A 101 -21.25 3.00 -7.55
C GLN A 101 -19.86 3.46 -8.03
N LYS A 102 -18.97 2.53 -8.38
CA LYS A 102 -17.63 2.83 -8.88
C LYS A 102 -17.63 3.52 -10.24
N VAL A 103 -18.52 3.12 -11.15
CA VAL A 103 -18.61 3.74 -12.48
C VAL A 103 -19.42 5.04 -12.49
N THR A 104 -20.19 5.31 -11.45
CA THR A 104 -20.90 6.58 -11.26
C THR A 104 -20.14 7.58 -10.40
N GLY A 105 -19.05 7.15 -9.76
CA GLY A 105 -18.25 8.00 -8.87
C GLY A 105 -18.92 8.28 -7.53
N THR A 106 -19.88 7.43 -7.11
CA THR A 106 -20.58 7.56 -5.82
C THR A 106 -20.02 6.61 -4.75
N TRP A 107 -18.95 5.89 -5.07
CA TRP A 107 -18.24 5.04 -4.13
C TRP A 107 -17.23 5.85 -3.33
N ASP A 108 -17.35 5.88 -2.01
CA ASP A 108 -16.40 6.54 -1.15
C ASP A 108 -15.13 5.69 -0.96
N PHE A 109 -13.99 6.35 -1.06
CA PHE A 109 -12.68 5.81 -0.69
C PHE A 109 -12.21 6.43 0.63
N GLY A 110 -11.10 5.95 1.18
CA GLY A 110 -10.69 6.35 2.53
C GLY A 110 -10.47 7.84 2.74
N ALA A 111 -10.00 8.57 1.72
CA ALA A 111 -9.86 10.03 1.80
C ALA A 111 -11.23 10.75 1.77
N ASP A 112 -12.21 10.21 1.02
CA ASP A 112 -13.56 10.74 0.96
C ASP A 112 -14.27 10.59 2.31
N ASP A 113 -14.11 9.42 2.95
CA ASP A 113 -14.63 9.17 4.30
C ASP A 113 -14.00 10.13 5.32
N ALA A 114 -12.68 10.38 5.23
CA ALA A 114 -11.98 11.31 6.12
C ALA A 114 -12.46 12.77 5.98
N LEU A 115 -12.96 13.17 4.79
CA LEU A 115 -13.55 14.49 4.59
C LEU A 115 -14.93 14.65 5.27
N LYS A 116 -15.61 13.53 5.56
CA LYS A 116 -16.92 13.51 6.23
C LYS A 116 -16.82 13.48 7.75
N MET A 117 -15.62 13.47 8.31
CA MET A 117 -15.38 13.52 9.75
C MET A 117 -15.89 14.84 10.35
N PRO A 118 -16.24 14.84 11.66
CA PRO A 118 -16.74 16.03 12.33
C PRO A 118 -15.82 17.25 12.20
N SER A 119 -16.41 18.44 12.27
CA SER A 119 -15.64 19.69 12.38
C SER A 119 -14.68 19.61 13.58
N GLY A 120 -13.46 20.09 13.38
CA GLY A 120 -12.41 20.04 14.40
C GLY A 120 -11.58 18.76 14.40
N THR A 121 -11.79 17.84 13.45
CA THR A 121 -10.87 16.73 13.19
C THR A 121 -9.50 17.28 12.77
N LEU A 122 -8.45 16.84 13.48
CA LEU A 122 -7.09 17.27 13.19
C LEU A 122 -6.54 16.55 11.95
N ARG A 123 -5.75 17.27 11.18
CA ARG A 123 -5.03 16.72 10.03
C ARG A 123 -3.62 16.36 10.47
N LEU A 124 -3.19 15.17 10.08
CA LEU A 124 -1.86 14.65 10.38
C LEU A 124 -0.94 14.76 9.16
N ALA A 125 0.31 15.12 9.40
CA ALA A 125 1.38 15.00 8.42
C ALA A 125 2.62 14.39 9.08
N LEU A 126 3.51 13.79 8.26
CA LEU A 126 4.71 13.12 8.74
C LEU A 126 5.95 13.93 8.42
N THR A 127 6.82 14.08 9.41
CA THR A 127 8.24 14.34 9.18
C THR A 127 8.89 13.03 8.79
N GLN A 128 9.48 12.98 7.59
CA GLN A 128 10.06 11.76 7.03
C GLN A 128 11.57 11.86 6.87
N ALA A 129 12.24 10.73 7.05
CA ALA A 129 13.66 10.59 6.78
C ALA A 129 14.00 10.90 5.31
N LYS A 130 15.04 11.71 5.10
CA LYS A 130 15.55 12.11 3.76
C LYS A 130 16.82 11.33 3.37
N VAL A 131 17.20 10.33 4.19
CA VAL A 131 18.32 9.41 3.99
C VAL A 131 17.87 7.97 4.17
N SER A 132 18.65 7.01 3.67
CA SER A 132 18.27 5.59 3.70
C SER A 132 18.73 4.86 4.96
N HIS A 133 19.80 5.32 5.63
CA HIS A 133 20.34 4.71 6.83
C HIS A 133 21.13 5.74 7.63
N ALA A 134 20.77 5.96 8.88
CA ALA A 134 21.44 6.92 9.76
C ALA A 134 21.12 6.65 11.23
N ASN A 135 21.98 7.09 12.12
CA ASN A 135 21.66 7.32 13.53
C ASN A 135 20.97 8.69 13.66
N ILE A 136 19.94 8.78 14.49
CA ILE A 136 19.30 10.04 14.87
C ILE A 136 19.98 10.55 16.12
N LEU A 137 20.60 11.73 16.05
CA LEU A 137 21.29 12.35 17.16
C LEU A 137 20.37 13.28 17.96
N ASN A 138 19.49 14.01 17.26
CA ASN A 138 18.52 14.89 17.90
C ASN A 138 17.29 15.12 17.00
N ILE A 139 16.13 15.35 17.64
CA ILE A 139 14.88 15.78 16.98
C ILE A 139 14.42 17.05 17.69
N ASP A 140 14.47 18.18 16.99
CA ASP A 140 14.01 19.48 17.48
C ASP A 140 12.66 19.86 16.85
N THR A 141 11.63 19.93 17.68
CA THR A 141 10.23 20.21 17.28
C THR A 141 9.81 21.65 17.57
N ALA A 142 10.64 22.46 18.22
CA ALA A 142 10.24 23.76 18.76
C ALA A 142 9.72 24.74 17.71
N GLU A 143 10.35 24.78 16.54
CA GLU A 143 9.89 25.63 15.43
C GLU A 143 8.52 25.17 14.93
N ALA A 144 8.36 23.87 14.68
CA ALA A 144 7.11 23.28 14.20
C ALA A 144 5.96 23.50 15.18
N GLU A 145 6.20 23.33 16.48
CA GLU A 145 5.18 23.53 17.54
C GLU A 145 4.70 24.97 17.64
N SER A 146 5.54 25.94 17.25
CA SER A 146 5.19 27.37 17.28
C SER A 146 4.41 27.85 16.05
N MET A 147 4.26 27.02 15.01
CA MET A 147 3.62 27.39 13.76
C MET A 147 2.10 27.53 13.89
N PRO A 148 1.47 28.42 13.11
CA PRO A 148 0.03 28.62 13.14
C PRO A 148 -0.74 27.31 12.84
N GLY A 149 -1.81 27.09 13.63
CA GLY A 149 -2.71 25.94 13.44
C GLY A 149 -2.16 24.60 13.96
N VAL A 150 -0.90 24.54 14.38
CA VAL A 150 -0.31 23.33 14.97
C VAL A 150 -0.86 23.12 16.38
N VAL A 151 -1.34 21.90 16.64
CA VAL A 151 -1.86 21.50 17.94
C VAL A 151 -0.79 20.74 18.73
N ARG A 152 -0.06 19.84 18.05
CA ARG A 152 0.98 19.01 18.68
C ARG A 152 1.93 18.45 17.61
N VAL A 153 3.20 18.32 18.00
CA VAL A 153 4.16 17.44 17.33
C VAL A 153 4.37 16.20 18.21
N ILE A 154 4.15 15.03 17.67
CA ILE A 154 4.26 13.73 18.35
C ILE A 154 5.54 13.06 17.88
N THR A 155 6.37 12.64 18.81
CA THR A 155 7.59 11.87 18.58
C THR A 155 7.49 10.50 19.25
N ALA A 156 8.47 9.63 19.03
CA ALA A 156 8.56 8.36 19.75
C ALA A 156 8.61 8.52 21.28
N LYS A 157 9.13 9.65 21.78
CA LYS A 157 9.13 9.96 23.23
C LYS A 157 7.71 10.07 23.77
N ASP A 158 6.80 10.70 23.01
CA ASP A 158 5.39 10.86 23.40
C ASP A 158 4.68 9.51 23.41
N ILE A 159 4.95 8.64 22.41
CA ILE A 159 4.39 7.28 22.35
C ILE A 159 4.85 6.47 23.58
N LYS A 160 6.14 6.51 23.91
CA LYS A 160 6.72 5.82 25.07
C LYS A 160 6.15 6.37 26.38
N ALA A 161 5.98 7.70 26.49
CA ALA A 161 5.38 8.33 27.65
C ALA A 161 3.88 7.98 27.83
N ALA A 162 3.18 7.70 26.74
CA ALA A 162 1.80 7.20 26.74
C ALA A 162 1.67 5.68 27.01
N GLY A 163 2.80 5.00 27.31
CA GLY A 163 2.85 3.58 27.64
C GLY A 163 3.09 2.66 26.45
N GLY A 164 3.34 3.18 25.26
CA GLY A 164 3.65 2.39 24.07
C GLY A 164 5.11 1.95 23.97
N THR A 165 5.38 0.82 23.35
CA THR A 165 6.75 0.35 23.07
C THR A 165 7.38 1.03 21.86
N ASN A 166 6.59 1.78 21.08
CA ASN A 166 6.96 2.39 19.79
C ASN A 166 7.37 1.37 18.72
N LYS A 167 6.95 0.12 18.83
CA LYS A 167 7.32 -0.97 17.92
C LYS A 167 6.09 -1.58 17.26
N ILE A 168 6.16 -1.81 15.97
CA ILE A 168 5.18 -2.62 15.23
C ILE A 168 5.73 -4.05 15.21
N ASN A 169 5.05 -4.95 15.91
CA ASN A 169 5.46 -6.34 15.99
C ASN A 169 5.38 -7.02 14.62
N GLY A 170 6.25 -8.00 14.37
CA GLY A 170 6.28 -8.78 13.15
C GLY A 170 5.00 -9.62 12.98
N LEU A 171 4.80 -10.14 11.78
CA LEU A 171 3.69 -11.03 11.45
C LEU A 171 3.69 -12.27 12.35
N VAL A 172 2.68 -12.42 13.18
CA VAL A 172 2.47 -13.56 14.07
C VAL A 172 2.38 -14.90 13.32
N MET A 173 2.19 -14.85 11.99
CA MET A 173 2.07 -16.02 11.13
C MET A 173 3.40 -16.60 10.63
N LEU A 174 4.53 -15.93 10.89
CA LEU A 174 5.82 -16.46 10.50
C LEU A 174 6.23 -17.59 11.48
N PRO A 175 6.84 -18.68 10.99
CA PRO A 175 7.28 -19.78 11.83
C PRO A 175 8.21 -19.31 12.95
N LYS A 176 8.23 -20.01 14.09
CA LYS A 176 9.03 -19.70 15.28
C LYS A 176 10.56 -19.56 15.04
N HIS A 177 11.05 -19.92 13.87
CA HIS A 177 12.45 -19.73 13.48
C HIS A 177 12.75 -18.34 12.91
N ASN A 178 11.72 -17.56 12.58
CA ASN A 178 11.92 -16.17 12.28
C ASN A 178 12.10 -15.45 13.61
N LYS A 179 13.34 -15.23 13.97
CA LYS A 179 13.69 -14.33 15.06
C LYS A 179 13.29 -12.92 14.64
N THR A 180 12.05 -12.54 14.92
CA THR A 180 11.56 -11.19 14.64
C THR A 180 11.97 -10.20 15.72
N ASP A 181 12.43 -10.68 16.85
CA ASP A 181 12.93 -9.86 17.97
C ASP A 181 14.15 -9.06 17.49
N GLY A 182 14.02 -7.75 17.47
CA GLY A 182 15.04 -6.82 17.00
C GLY A 182 14.87 -6.32 15.55
N PHE A 183 13.89 -6.84 14.80
CA PHE A 183 13.51 -6.36 13.46
C PHE A 183 12.20 -5.58 13.45
N GLU A 184 11.62 -5.33 14.62
CA GLU A 184 10.38 -4.58 14.71
C GLU A 184 10.56 -3.19 14.12
N ARG A 185 9.67 -2.84 13.22
CA ARG A 185 9.66 -1.49 12.67
C ARG A 185 9.21 -0.51 13.75
N PRO A 186 9.93 0.59 14.00
CA PRO A 186 9.43 1.63 14.89
C PRO A 186 8.15 2.26 14.31
N VAL A 187 7.22 2.66 15.18
CA VAL A 187 6.09 3.50 14.79
C VAL A 187 6.63 4.85 14.32
N LEU A 188 7.52 5.45 15.12
CA LEU A 188 8.30 6.64 14.78
C LEU A 188 9.78 6.37 15.08
N CYS A 189 10.66 6.68 14.14
CA CYS A 189 12.09 6.53 14.35
C CYS A 189 12.60 7.55 15.38
N ASP A 190 13.36 7.09 16.38
CA ASP A 190 13.93 7.91 17.43
C ASP A 190 15.45 7.74 17.62
N GLU A 191 15.99 6.57 17.30
CA GLU A 191 17.42 6.28 17.42
C GLU A 191 18.07 6.02 16.06
N LYS A 192 17.32 5.41 15.13
CA LYS A 192 17.88 4.97 13.86
C LYS A 192 16.84 5.06 12.73
N ILE A 193 17.33 5.44 11.54
CA ILE A 193 16.59 5.42 10.26
C ILE A 193 17.02 4.15 9.52
N PHE A 194 16.05 3.37 9.06
CA PHE A 194 16.27 2.09 8.37
C PHE A 194 15.96 2.16 6.87
N GLN A 195 15.18 3.15 6.44
CA GLN A 195 14.91 3.36 5.02
C GLN A 195 14.56 4.84 4.74
N PHE A 196 14.80 5.25 3.51
CA PHE A 196 14.31 6.54 3.03
C PHE A 196 12.79 6.62 3.18
N GLY A 197 12.31 7.70 3.80
CA GLY A 197 10.90 7.94 4.02
C GLY A 197 10.34 7.40 5.34
N ASP A 198 11.14 6.80 6.22
CA ASP A 198 10.70 6.42 7.56
C ASP A 198 10.11 7.62 8.32
N ALA A 199 9.04 7.37 9.08
CA ALA A 199 8.40 8.40 9.89
C ALA A 199 9.21 8.70 11.15
N ILE A 200 9.48 9.98 11.41
CA ILE A 200 10.24 10.48 12.57
C ILE A 200 9.31 11.19 13.54
N ALA A 201 8.40 12.00 13.03
CA ALA A 201 7.40 12.68 13.84
C ALA A 201 6.04 12.75 13.12
N ILE A 202 4.96 12.88 13.89
CA ILE A 202 3.62 13.18 13.42
C ILE A 202 3.30 14.61 13.86
N VAL A 203 2.93 15.46 12.92
CA VAL A 203 2.40 16.79 13.21
C VAL A 203 0.89 16.75 13.09
N ALA A 204 0.19 17.21 14.13
CA ALA A 204 -1.25 17.37 14.15
C ALA A 204 -1.61 18.87 14.11
N ALA A 205 -2.42 19.26 13.11
CA ALA A 205 -2.83 20.64 12.92
C ALA A 205 -4.32 20.72 12.53
N ASP A 206 -4.85 21.94 12.51
CA ASP A 206 -6.23 22.24 12.14
C ASP A 206 -6.50 22.02 10.63
N THR A 207 -5.47 22.18 9.79
CA THR A 207 -5.54 21.93 8.33
C THR A 207 -4.40 21.05 7.86
N GLU A 208 -4.59 20.40 6.71
CA GLU A 208 -3.53 19.60 6.08
C GLU A 208 -2.33 20.47 5.67
N GLU A 209 -2.60 21.70 5.23
CA GLU A 209 -1.57 22.65 4.82
C GLU A 209 -0.67 23.03 6.00
N HIS A 210 -1.25 23.39 7.15
CA HIS A 210 -0.50 23.67 8.37
C HIS A 210 0.28 22.46 8.86
N ALA A 211 -0.35 21.26 8.85
CA ALA A 211 0.33 20.04 9.26
C ALA A 211 1.55 19.73 8.38
N ARG A 212 1.42 19.86 7.06
CA ARG A 212 2.51 19.63 6.11
C ARG A 212 3.64 20.64 6.24
N ALA A 213 3.30 21.93 6.35
CA ALA A 213 4.28 22.99 6.53
C ALA A 213 5.10 22.78 7.82
N ALA A 214 4.43 22.47 8.93
CA ALA A 214 5.10 22.23 10.20
C ALA A 214 5.90 20.91 10.20
N ALA A 215 5.46 19.88 9.50
CA ALA A 215 6.23 18.63 9.36
C ALA A 215 7.59 18.84 8.66
N GLU A 216 7.68 19.80 7.74
CA GLU A 216 8.95 20.18 7.10
C GLU A 216 9.84 21.07 8.01
N ALA A 217 9.27 21.72 9.03
CA ALA A 217 9.99 22.57 9.97
C ALA A 217 10.63 21.79 11.14
N VAL A 218 10.28 20.53 11.34
CA VAL A 218 10.95 19.66 12.32
C VAL A 218 12.38 19.42 11.88
N LYS A 219 13.34 19.73 12.76
CA LYS A 219 14.77 19.53 12.47
C LYS A 219 15.26 18.22 13.05
N VAL A 220 15.98 17.47 12.22
CA VAL A 220 16.53 16.15 12.61
C VAL A 220 18.04 16.19 12.37
N GLU A 221 18.82 16.03 13.42
CA GLU A 221 20.27 15.85 13.34
C GLU A 221 20.57 14.37 13.20
N ILE A 222 21.38 14.03 12.20
CA ILE A 222 21.69 12.63 11.88
C ILE A 222 23.20 12.42 11.68
N GLU A 223 23.62 11.19 11.90
CA GLU A 223 24.89 10.64 11.46
C GLU A 223 24.59 9.59 10.39
N GLU A 224 24.93 9.88 9.14
CA GLU A 224 24.68 8.94 8.05
C GLU A 224 25.54 7.66 8.17
N LEU A 225 24.93 6.53 7.88
CA LEU A 225 25.54 5.20 7.91
C LEU A 225 25.57 4.61 6.51
N PRO A 226 26.43 3.61 6.24
CA PRO A 226 26.41 2.88 4.97
C PRO A 226 25.03 2.34 4.65
N ALA A 227 24.52 2.65 3.46
CA ALA A 227 23.21 2.21 2.99
C ALA A 227 23.37 1.18 1.86
N TYR A 228 22.73 0.04 2.00
CA TYR A 228 22.79 -1.03 1.02
C TYR A 228 21.54 -1.04 0.14
N MET A 229 21.74 -0.87 -1.18
CA MET A 229 20.63 -0.79 -2.14
C MET A 229 20.21 -2.16 -2.67
N ASN A 230 21.00 -3.19 -2.44
CA ASN A 230 20.67 -4.57 -2.80
C ASN A 230 21.09 -5.56 -1.70
N ALA A 231 20.51 -6.76 -1.74
CA ALA A 231 20.72 -7.77 -0.72
C ALA A 231 22.15 -8.35 -0.76
N MET A 232 22.78 -8.43 -1.93
CA MET A 232 24.12 -9.01 -2.06
C MET A 232 25.18 -8.12 -1.40
N ASP A 233 25.05 -6.80 -1.55
CA ASP A 233 25.92 -5.84 -0.86
C ASP A 233 25.70 -5.88 0.67
N ALA A 234 24.43 -6.07 1.09
CA ALA A 234 24.11 -6.11 2.51
C ALA A 234 24.62 -7.35 3.24
N ILE A 235 24.84 -8.47 2.54
CA ILE A 235 25.37 -9.71 3.11
C ILE A 235 26.87 -9.93 2.85
N ALA A 236 27.54 -8.96 2.23
CA ALA A 236 29.00 -9.03 2.03
C ALA A 236 29.71 -9.15 3.38
N PRO A 237 30.88 -9.84 3.44
CA PRO A 237 31.56 -10.10 4.70
C PRO A 237 31.99 -8.87 5.51
N ASP A 238 32.17 -7.72 4.82
CA ASP A 238 32.56 -6.43 5.39
C ASP A 238 31.37 -5.46 5.54
N ALA A 239 30.14 -5.93 5.27
CA ALA A 239 28.97 -5.10 5.41
C ALA A 239 28.67 -4.78 6.89
N ALA A 240 28.36 -3.50 7.16
CA ALA A 240 27.93 -3.08 8.49
C ALA A 240 26.55 -3.67 8.84
N GLU A 241 26.35 -4.00 10.11
CA GLU A 241 25.06 -4.46 10.61
C GLU A 241 23.98 -3.38 10.44
N ILE A 242 22.87 -3.73 9.78
CA ILE A 242 21.71 -2.84 9.66
C ILE A 242 20.97 -2.78 11.00
N HIS A 243 20.72 -3.93 11.62
CA HIS A 243 20.12 -4.06 12.94
C HIS A 243 21.21 -4.47 13.95
N PRO A 244 21.51 -3.66 14.97
CA PRO A 244 22.57 -3.94 15.91
C PRO A 244 22.46 -5.32 16.57
N GLY A 245 23.52 -6.12 16.50
CA GLY A 245 23.57 -7.46 17.08
C GLY A 245 22.82 -8.54 16.29
N ILE A 246 22.35 -8.23 15.08
CA ILE A 246 21.64 -9.17 14.22
C ILE A 246 22.33 -9.25 12.87
N PRO A 247 22.76 -10.45 12.42
CA PRO A 247 23.34 -10.63 11.10
C PRO A 247 22.39 -10.15 10.00
N ASN A 248 22.91 -9.48 8.95
CA ASN A 248 22.11 -9.04 7.81
C ASN A 248 21.48 -10.23 7.07
N ALA A 249 22.14 -11.39 7.01
CA ALA A 249 21.55 -12.67 6.60
C ALA A 249 20.91 -13.34 7.83
N PHE A 250 19.71 -12.95 8.19
CA PHE A 250 19.06 -13.36 9.45
C PHE A 250 18.26 -14.66 9.35
N PHE A 251 18.01 -15.17 8.16
CA PHE A 251 17.21 -16.37 7.95
C PHE A 251 17.73 -17.16 6.75
N GLU A 252 17.95 -18.44 6.97
CA GLU A 252 18.28 -19.41 5.93
C GLU A 252 17.42 -20.66 6.13
N THR A 253 16.90 -21.22 5.05
CA THR A 253 16.11 -22.45 5.09
C THR A 253 16.31 -23.26 3.83
N ASN A 254 16.32 -24.57 4.02
CA ASN A 254 16.32 -25.55 2.93
C ASN A 254 14.97 -26.23 2.86
N CYS A 255 14.41 -26.34 1.65
CA CYS A 255 13.21 -27.12 1.38
C CYS A 255 13.61 -28.24 0.42
N ILE A 256 13.77 -29.46 0.96
CA ILE A 256 14.16 -30.64 0.18
C ILE A 256 12.92 -31.53 0.04
N LYS A 257 12.61 -31.94 -1.18
CA LYS A 257 11.52 -32.86 -1.47
C LYS A 257 12.03 -33.98 -2.39
N GLY A 258 11.89 -35.22 -1.94
CA GLY A 258 12.35 -36.39 -2.66
C GLY A 258 13.75 -36.87 -2.22
N PRO A 259 14.30 -37.90 -2.86
CA PRO A 259 15.65 -38.36 -2.59
C PRO A 259 16.69 -37.35 -3.07
N ASP A 260 17.93 -37.52 -2.57
CA ASP A 260 19.07 -36.74 -3.05
C ASP A 260 19.20 -36.85 -4.55
N PHE A 261 19.41 -35.73 -5.21
CA PHE A 261 19.46 -35.61 -6.64
C PHE A 261 20.91 -35.38 -7.09
N ASP A 262 21.46 -36.29 -7.88
CA ASP A 262 22.82 -36.19 -8.39
C ASP A 262 22.83 -35.46 -9.74
N TRP A 263 23.13 -34.15 -9.70
CA TRP A 263 23.20 -33.29 -10.87
C TRP A 263 24.29 -33.72 -11.87
N ASP A 264 25.41 -34.28 -11.37
CA ASP A 264 26.55 -34.69 -12.20
C ASP A 264 26.24 -35.94 -13.04
N SER A 265 25.21 -36.71 -12.66
CA SER A 265 24.75 -37.88 -13.42
C SER A 265 23.92 -37.52 -14.64
N ILE A 266 23.49 -36.27 -14.80
CA ILE A 266 22.62 -35.81 -15.88
C ILE A 266 23.45 -35.15 -16.98
N PRO A 267 23.29 -35.51 -18.24
CA PRO A 267 23.96 -34.86 -19.35
C PRO A 267 23.68 -33.37 -19.44
N ASP A 268 24.69 -32.56 -19.73
CA ASP A 268 24.54 -31.11 -19.89
C ASP A 268 23.45 -30.70 -20.90
N SER A 269 23.25 -31.55 -21.94
CA SER A 269 22.18 -31.34 -22.94
C SER A 269 20.75 -31.44 -22.36
N GLN A 270 20.61 -31.98 -21.15
CA GLN A 270 19.35 -32.16 -20.45
C GLN A 270 19.24 -31.22 -19.26
N GLN A 271 20.18 -30.31 -19.07
CA GLN A 271 20.20 -29.32 -17.97
C GLN A 271 20.10 -27.92 -18.54
N VAL A 272 19.45 -27.04 -17.76
CA VAL A 272 19.40 -25.61 -18.00
C VAL A 272 19.64 -24.89 -16.68
N GLU A 273 20.56 -23.94 -16.66
CA GLU A 273 20.81 -23.06 -15.53
C GLU A 273 20.53 -21.61 -15.94
N ILE A 274 19.77 -20.90 -15.11
CA ILE A 274 19.36 -19.52 -15.36
C ILE A 274 19.57 -18.70 -14.11
N GLU A 275 20.29 -17.60 -14.25
CA GLU A 275 20.32 -16.55 -13.25
C GLU A 275 19.23 -15.51 -13.55
N SER A 276 18.51 -15.10 -12.54
CA SER A 276 17.45 -14.11 -12.67
C SER A 276 17.44 -13.14 -11.49
N TYR A 277 17.08 -11.90 -11.76
CA TYR A 277 16.96 -10.85 -10.77
C TYR A 277 15.60 -10.15 -10.88
N CYS A 278 14.90 -10.08 -9.74
CA CYS A 278 13.72 -9.23 -9.60
C CYS A 278 14.06 -8.04 -8.74
N SER A 279 13.91 -6.83 -9.27
CA SER A 279 14.17 -5.59 -8.52
C SER A 279 13.15 -5.35 -7.42
N ARG A 280 13.54 -4.58 -6.40
CA ARG A 280 12.64 -4.01 -5.42
C ARG A 280 11.60 -3.13 -6.11
N GLN A 281 10.32 -3.28 -5.77
CA GLN A 281 9.24 -2.54 -6.42
C GLN A 281 8.25 -1.98 -5.39
N PRO A 282 7.77 -0.73 -5.58
CA PRO A 282 6.60 -0.25 -4.86
C PRO A 282 5.35 -0.99 -5.37
N HIS A 283 4.37 -1.19 -4.51
CA HIS A 283 3.10 -1.82 -4.88
C HIS A 283 2.30 -0.98 -5.89
N LEU A 284 2.50 0.35 -5.87
CA LEU A 284 1.96 1.33 -6.80
C LEU A 284 0.43 1.21 -6.97
N HIS A 285 -0.29 1.02 -5.85
CA HIS A 285 -1.73 1.20 -5.85
C HIS A 285 -2.07 2.68 -6.10
N LEU A 286 -3.16 2.95 -6.84
CA LEU A 286 -3.45 4.32 -7.29
C LEU A 286 -4.03 5.20 -6.19
N GLU A 287 -4.86 4.64 -5.31
CA GLU A 287 -5.28 5.36 -4.12
C GLU A 287 -4.13 5.38 -3.11
N PRO A 288 -3.55 6.55 -2.77
CA PRO A 288 -2.54 6.64 -1.72
C PRO A 288 -3.07 6.13 -0.38
N ASP A 289 -2.19 5.70 0.53
CA ASP A 289 -2.62 5.25 1.84
C ASP A 289 -3.25 6.39 2.62
N CYS A 290 -4.34 6.08 3.31
CA CYS A 290 -5.08 7.03 4.10
C CYS A 290 -5.91 6.30 5.15
N GLY A 291 -6.28 7.05 6.18
CA GLY A 291 -7.14 6.59 7.24
C GLY A 291 -7.52 7.72 8.18
N TYR A 292 -8.39 7.41 9.11
CA TYR A 292 -8.79 8.32 10.18
C TYR A 292 -9.08 7.52 11.44
N GLY A 293 -9.06 8.21 12.58
CA GLY A 293 -9.31 7.56 13.85
C GLY A 293 -9.92 8.52 14.87
N TYR A 294 -10.58 7.94 15.86
CA TYR A 294 -11.26 8.66 16.94
C TYR A 294 -11.47 7.71 18.14
N ILE A 295 -11.86 8.27 19.27
CA ILE A 295 -12.39 7.49 20.40
C ILE A 295 -13.90 7.38 20.20
N ASP A 296 -14.41 6.16 20.10
CA ASP A 296 -15.83 5.91 19.88
C ASP A 296 -16.66 6.00 21.17
N GLU A 297 -17.98 5.77 21.05
CA GLU A 297 -18.94 5.85 22.17
C GLU A 297 -18.66 4.82 23.28
N ASP A 298 -18.00 3.71 22.95
CA ASP A 298 -17.58 2.68 23.90
C ASP A 298 -16.22 3.00 24.57
N GLY A 299 -15.60 4.12 24.20
CA GLY A 299 -14.27 4.54 24.67
C GLY A 299 -13.11 3.81 23.97
N MET A 300 -13.38 3.10 22.89
CA MET A 300 -12.35 2.41 22.12
C MET A 300 -11.66 3.34 21.12
N ILE A 301 -10.36 3.15 20.93
CA ILE A 301 -9.66 3.77 19.83
C ILE A 301 -10.02 3.03 18.55
N THR A 302 -10.82 3.68 17.72
CA THR A 302 -11.29 3.15 16.44
C THR A 302 -10.50 3.79 15.29
N VAL A 303 -9.84 2.93 14.49
CA VAL A 303 -9.03 3.34 13.33
C VAL A 303 -9.67 2.78 12.07
N HIS A 304 -10.09 3.66 11.18
CA HIS A 304 -10.55 3.32 9.84
C HIS A 304 -9.39 3.40 8.86
N SER A 305 -9.14 2.31 8.15
CA SER A 305 -8.02 2.22 7.21
C SER A 305 -8.32 1.26 6.06
N LYS A 306 -7.36 1.07 5.18
CA LYS A 306 -7.42 0.06 4.11
C LYS A 306 -6.81 -1.29 4.53
N SER A 307 -6.75 -1.57 5.83
CA SER A 307 -6.26 -2.84 6.36
C SER A 307 -6.97 -4.02 5.70
N ILE A 308 -6.21 -5.03 5.28
CA ILE A 308 -6.74 -6.28 4.72
C ILE A 308 -6.69 -7.44 5.71
N GLY A 309 -6.25 -7.17 6.94
CA GLY A 309 -6.11 -8.15 8.01
C GLY A 309 -6.39 -7.55 9.38
N ILE A 310 -7.59 -7.00 9.59
CA ILE A 310 -7.92 -6.24 10.81
C ILE A 310 -7.59 -6.99 12.10
N HIS A 311 -7.95 -8.27 12.19
CA HIS A 311 -7.65 -9.09 13.36
C HIS A 311 -6.16 -9.46 13.52
N LEU A 312 -5.41 -9.44 12.42
CA LEU A 312 -3.97 -9.66 12.43
C LEU A 312 -3.22 -8.39 12.85
N HIS A 313 -3.70 -7.25 12.39
CA HIS A 313 -3.02 -5.97 12.59
C HIS A 313 -3.18 -5.42 14.01
N MET A 314 -4.31 -5.70 14.68
CA MET A 314 -4.52 -5.24 16.06
C MET A 314 -3.40 -5.69 17.01
N PRO A 315 -3.05 -6.99 17.14
CA PRO A 315 -1.97 -7.42 18.02
C PRO A 315 -0.58 -6.94 17.58
N MET A 316 -0.40 -6.57 16.29
CA MET A 316 0.87 -6.05 15.82
C MET A 316 1.16 -4.63 16.30
N ILE A 317 0.12 -3.83 16.58
CA ILE A 317 0.30 -2.40 16.92
C ILE A 317 -0.13 -2.05 18.34
N ALA A 318 -0.94 -2.87 19.00
CA ALA A 318 -1.53 -2.57 20.31
C ALA A 318 -0.47 -2.14 21.34
N ASP A 319 0.52 -2.99 21.59
CA ASP A 319 1.64 -2.68 22.50
C ASP A 319 2.48 -1.52 22.00
N GLY A 320 2.65 -1.42 20.68
CA GLY A 320 3.42 -0.36 20.04
C GLY A 320 2.90 1.04 20.35
N ILE A 321 1.58 1.19 20.36
CA ILE A 321 0.90 2.47 20.61
C ILE A 321 0.39 2.61 22.05
N GLY A 322 0.63 1.61 22.91
CA GLY A 322 0.23 1.64 24.32
C GLY A 322 -1.29 1.54 24.54
N VAL A 323 -1.99 0.77 23.70
CA VAL A 323 -3.45 0.56 23.79
C VAL A 323 -3.72 -0.93 24.03
N PRO A 324 -4.40 -1.33 25.09
CA PRO A 324 -4.85 -2.70 25.26
C PRO A 324 -5.66 -3.16 24.03
N MET A 325 -5.43 -4.41 23.59
CA MET A 325 -6.06 -4.92 22.37
C MET A 325 -7.59 -4.87 22.42
N GLU A 326 -8.18 -5.07 23.60
CA GLU A 326 -9.62 -4.95 23.84
C GLU A 326 -10.17 -3.53 23.71
N ASN A 327 -9.32 -2.52 23.75
CA ASN A 327 -9.65 -1.10 23.60
C ASN A 327 -9.27 -0.55 22.21
N LEU A 328 -8.84 -1.41 21.29
CA LEU A 328 -8.47 -1.06 19.93
C LEU A 328 -9.42 -1.72 18.93
N ARG A 329 -9.93 -0.94 17.99
CA ARG A 329 -10.76 -1.41 16.88
C ARG A 329 -10.17 -0.93 15.55
N ILE A 330 -9.97 -1.84 14.62
CA ILE A 330 -9.62 -1.51 13.23
C ILE A 330 -10.82 -1.83 12.35
N VAL A 331 -11.25 -0.84 11.57
CA VAL A 331 -12.34 -0.95 10.61
C VAL A 331 -11.76 -0.86 9.21
N GLN A 332 -12.11 -1.82 8.36
CA GLN A 332 -11.66 -1.83 6.97
C GLN A 332 -12.53 -0.92 6.11
N ASN A 333 -11.92 0.10 5.52
CA ASN A 333 -12.52 0.92 4.48
C ASN A 333 -12.36 0.28 3.10
N HIS A 334 -13.10 0.79 2.12
CA HIS A 334 -12.89 0.41 0.73
C HIS A 334 -11.49 0.82 0.25
N ALA A 335 -10.83 -0.07 -0.47
CA ALA A 335 -9.46 0.14 -0.92
C ALA A 335 -9.38 0.30 -2.43
N GLY A 336 -8.74 1.37 -2.87
CA GLY A 336 -8.36 1.62 -4.26
C GLY A 336 -7.12 0.82 -4.68
N GLY A 337 -7.07 -0.45 -4.28
CA GLY A 337 -5.99 -1.40 -4.52
C GLY A 337 -5.02 -1.47 -3.35
N THR A 338 -4.40 -2.64 -3.15
CA THR A 338 -3.37 -2.85 -2.13
C THR A 338 -2.11 -3.53 -2.68
N PHE A 339 -2.27 -4.54 -3.51
CA PHE A 339 -1.19 -5.33 -4.13
C PHE A 339 -0.19 -5.89 -3.11
N GLY A 340 -0.65 -6.14 -1.88
CA GLY A 340 0.11 -6.72 -0.78
C GLY A 340 0.71 -5.74 0.22
N TYR A 341 0.73 -4.43 -0.05
CA TYR A 341 1.35 -3.47 0.87
C TYR A 341 0.63 -3.36 2.22
N LYS A 342 -0.66 -3.64 2.28
CA LYS A 342 -1.50 -3.55 3.49
C LYS A 342 -1.38 -4.75 4.44
N PHE A 343 -0.36 -5.57 4.27
CA PHE A 343 0.05 -6.54 5.31
C PHE A 343 0.83 -5.91 6.47
N SER A 344 1.27 -4.65 6.33
CA SER A 344 1.96 -3.92 7.39
C SER A 344 1.05 -2.80 7.90
N PRO A 345 0.67 -2.78 9.20
CA PRO A 345 -0.26 -1.81 9.78
C PRO A 345 0.42 -0.50 10.16
N THR A 346 1.26 0.04 9.27
CA THR A 346 2.07 1.22 9.58
C THR A 346 1.23 2.49 9.71
N ASN A 347 0.22 2.66 8.84
CA ASN A 347 -0.69 3.81 8.89
C ASN A 347 -1.62 3.73 10.11
N GLU A 348 -2.09 2.51 10.41
CA GLU A 348 -2.94 2.22 11.57
C GLU A 348 -2.22 2.53 12.89
N ALA A 349 -0.93 2.23 12.98
CA ALA A 349 -0.11 2.55 14.14
C ALA A 349 0.05 4.08 14.34
N LEU A 350 0.33 4.81 13.25
CA LEU A 350 0.45 6.28 13.30
C LEU A 350 -0.85 6.95 13.75
N ILE A 351 -1.99 6.54 13.16
CA ILE A 351 -3.30 7.08 13.49
C ILE A 351 -3.68 6.71 14.91
N GLY A 352 -3.53 5.44 15.31
CA GLY A 352 -3.84 4.96 16.65
C GLY A 352 -3.03 5.66 17.74
N ALA A 353 -1.72 5.86 17.51
CA ALA A 353 -0.85 6.62 18.41
C ALA A 353 -1.31 8.09 18.54
N ALA A 354 -1.65 8.73 17.41
CA ALA A 354 -2.12 10.10 17.41
C ALA A 354 -3.46 10.24 18.17
N VAL A 355 -4.42 9.34 17.95
CA VAL A 355 -5.71 9.34 18.69
C VAL A 355 -5.47 9.16 20.19
N LYS A 356 -4.57 8.23 20.58
CA LYS A 356 -4.24 7.95 21.98
C LYS A 356 -3.66 9.17 22.69
N ILE A 357 -2.77 9.92 22.03
CA ILE A 357 -2.06 11.04 22.64
C ILE A 357 -2.90 12.32 22.61
N LEU A 358 -3.68 12.53 21.55
CA LEU A 358 -4.43 13.77 21.34
C LEU A 358 -5.85 13.71 21.93
N GLU A 359 -6.39 12.52 22.13
CA GLU A 359 -7.79 12.26 22.54
C GLU A 359 -8.81 13.02 21.65
N ARG A 360 -8.47 13.17 20.36
CA ARG A 360 -9.27 13.89 19.36
C ARG A 360 -9.36 13.10 18.07
N PRO A 361 -10.41 13.30 17.27
CA PRO A 361 -10.48 12.76 15.92
C PRO A 361 -9.33 13.28 15.06
N VAL A 362 -8.71 12.38 14.29
CA VAL A 362 -7.59 12.67 13.40
C VAL A 362 -7.77 12.02 12.04
N SER A 363 -7.14 12.56 11.01
CA SER A 363 -7.03 11.94 9.69
C SER A 363 -5.63 12.09 9.12
N LEU A 364 -5.15 11.04 8.46
CA LEU A 364 -3.86 10.99 7.78
C LEU A 364 -4.08 10.54 6.33
N VAL A 365 -3.68 11.39 5.39
CA VAL A 365 -3.77 11.12 3.96
C VAL A 365 -2.39 11.34 3.33
N PHE A 366 -1.82 10.31 2.75
CA PHE A 366 -0.52 10.41 2.08
C PHE A 366 -0.67 11.02 0.68
N ASN A 367 0.31 11.79 0.27
CA ASN A 367 0.52 12.05 -1.13
C ASN A 367 1.21 10.84 -1.80
N GLN A 368 1.31 10.83 -3.12
CA GLN A 368 1.88 9.70 -3.85
C GLN A 368 3.37 9.48 -3.53
N PHE A 369 4.13 10.53 -3.26
CA PHE A 369 5.54 10.43 -2.87
C PHE A 369 5.67 9.73 -1.51
N GLN A 370 4.92 10.16 -0.50
CA GLN A 370 4.88 9.52 0.82
C GLN A 370 4.42 8.07 0.71
N ASN A 371 3.42 7.81 -0.13
CA ASN A 371 2.94 6.46 -0.38
C ASN A 371 4.03 5.53 -0.94
N ILE A 372 4.88 6.02 -1.84
CA ILE A 372 5.99 5.24 -2.40
C ILE A 372 7.15 5.10 -1.41
N THR A 373 7.47 6.13 -0.65
CA THR A 373 8.67 6.15 0.21
C THR A 373 8.45 5.46 1.55
N TYR A 374 7.30 5.68 2.20
CA TYR A 374 7.02 5.17 3.55
C TYR A 374 6.45 3.75 3.55
N THR A 375 5.54 3.42 2.63
CA THR A 375 4.89 2.11 2.64
C THR A 375 5.85 0.96 2.32
N GLY A 376 5.47 -0.25 2.70
CA GLY A 376 6.22 -1.46 2.36
C GLY A 376 6.44 -1.60 0.85
N LYS A 377 7.44 -2.37 0.48
CA LYS A 377 7.82 -2.65 -0.91
C LYS A 377 8.00 -4.14 -1.10
N ARG A 378 7.78 -4.63 -2.32
CA ARG A 378 8.18 -5.98 -2.65
C ARG A 378 9.71 -6.10 -2.53
N SER A 379 10.17 -7.11 -1.80
CA SER A 379 11.61 -7.40 -1.68
C SER A 379 12.20 -7.76 -3.04
N PRO A 380 13.46 -7.39 -3.30
CA PRO A 380 14.18 -7.91 -4.45
C PRO A 380 14.46 -9.40 -4.26
N ALA A 381 14.71 -10.10 -5.36
CA ALA A 381 15.11 -11.49 -5.32
C ALA A 381 16.25 -11.75 -6.33
N PHE A 382 17.29 -12.41 -5.87
CA PHE A 382 18.36 -12.95 -6.68
C PHE A 382 18.15 -14.45 -6.73
N MET A 383 18.08 -15.01 -7.93
CA MET A 383 17.70 -16.41 -8.11
C MET A 383 18.70 -17.08 -9.05
N ASN A 384 19.19 -18.22 -8.63
CA ASN A 384 19.85 -19.20 -9.50
C ASN A 384 18.92 -20.41 -9.57
N ILE A 385 18.48 -20.76 -10.78
CA ILE A 385 17.53 -21.82 -11.03
C ILE A 385 18.20 -22.85 -11.95
N LYS A 386 18.36 -24.06 -11.46
CA LYS A 386 18.86 -25.19 -12.24
C LYS A 386 17.72 -26.19 -12.43
N LEU A 387 17.47 -26.55 -13.66
CA LEU A 387 16.44 -27.52 -14.05
C LEU A 387 17.07 -28.60 -14.89
N ALA A 388 16.58 -29.81 -14.72
CA ALA A 388 16.93 -30.94 -15.57
C ALA A 388 15.66 -31.70 -15.96
N ALA A 389 15.65 -32.28 -17.17
CA ALA A 389 14.59 -33.15 -17.64
C ALA A 389 15.17 -34.24 -18.50
N ASP A 390 14.59 -35.44 -18.41
CA ASP A 390 14.89 -36.51 -19.34
C ASP A 390 14.27 -36.26 -20.74
N GLU A 391 14.52 -37.15 -21.67
CA GLU A 391 13.97 -37.06 -23.05
C GLU A 391 12.44 -37.13 -23.14
N ASN A 392 11.75 -37.52 -22.07
CA ASN A 392 10.30 -37.55 -21.93
C ASN A 392 9.74 -36.35 -21.16
N GLY A 393 10.60 -35.40 -20.76
CA GLY A 393 10.22 -34.20 -20.03
C GLY A 393 9.94 -34.43 -18.53
N LYS A 394 10.47 -35.48 -17.95
CA LYS A 394 10.38 -35.78 -16.52
C LYS A 394 11.65 -35.37 -15.79
#